data_db629a3f22846f8fe94fa5808d7e8f97
#
_entry.id   db629a3f22846f8fe94fa5808d7e8f97
#
_cell.length_a   1.000
_cell.length_b   1.000
_cell.length_c   1.000
_cell.angle_alpha   90.00
_cell.angle_beta   90.00
_cell.angle_gamma   90.00
#
_symmetry.space_group_name_H-M   'P 1'
#
loop_
_entity.id
_entity.type
_entity.pdbx_description
1 polymer ?
#
loop_
_entity_poly.entity_id
_entity_poly.type
_entity_poly.pdbx_seq_one_letter_code
_entity_poly.pdbx_strand_id
1 'polypeptide(L)'
;MKILSTHLASLFVVICGFATTTAVADLQQDSDQLIAGELMAIAYSGFREGQHPDRGDGAANPSDDEILEDLEILAEHNFKLIRLYDSGENSRRALELIQEHDIPIKVLLGMWLEAEFSNHEGCSWLLEPIPDSELEANTLANAQEVRRGIDLARQFDSIVVAVNVGNEALVDWNDHMVPLENVINYVRLVKTATNQPVTVADNYEWWIRDGAPLAAEVDFLGIHTYPAWEEKTIDEALTYTIENMERVHAALPDSPVAILEAGWATVAIEFGDRANEEDQKRYYHELKEWATATNTTVFFFEAFDEPWKGDPNVPLGAEKHWGLFNVDRTPKLVMK
;
A
#
# COMPACT_ATOMS: atom_id res chain seq x y z
N MET A 1 47.98 -38.99 -62.78
CA MET A 1 46.54 -38.70 -62.60
C MET A 1 46.29 -38.91 -61.10
N LYS A 2 46.29 -37.79 -60.33
CA LYS A 2 46.02 -37.76 -58.87
C LYS A 2 44.70 -37.12 -58.64
N ILE A 3 43.76 -37.82 -58.01
CA ILE A 3 42.45 -37.36 -57.68
C ILE A 3 42.58 -36.69 -56.28
N LEU A 4 42.25 -35.39 -56.23
CA LEU A 4 42.13 -34.67 -54.95
C LEU A 4 40.70 -34.88 -54.40
N SER A 5 40.60 -35.42 -53.25
CA SER A 5 39.32 -35.46 -52.45
C SER A 5 39.23 -34.24 -51.49
N THR A 6 38.25 -33.44 -51.70
CA THR A 6 37.91 -32.30 -50.83
C THR A 6 36.95 -32.75 -49.75
N HIS A 7 37.39 -32.68 -48.48
CA HIS A 7 36.52 -32.87 -47.32
C HIS A 7 35.86 -31.53 -46.96
N LEU A 8 34.55 -31.49 -47.07
CA LEU A 8 33.71 -30.39 -46.54
C LEU A 8 33.49 -30.65 -45.05
N ALA A 9 34.02 -29.77 -44.20
CA ALA A 9 33.74 -29.81 -42.78
C ALA A 9 32.50 -28.93 -42.52
N SER A 10 31.40 -29.55 -42.12
CA SER A 10 30.18 -28.83 -41.67
C SER A 10 30.38 -28.37 -40.23
N LEU A 11 30.39 -27.05 -40.06
CA LEU A 11 30.44 -26.40 -38.75
C LEU A 11 29.01 -26.34 -38.19
N PHE A 12 28.71 -27.17 -37.18
CA PHE A 12 27.47 -27.07 -36.40
C PHE A 12 27.63 -25.96 -35.36
N VAL A 13 26.95 -24.82 -35.56
CA VAL A 13 26.81 -23.77 -34.53
C VAL A 13 25.66 -24.20 -33.60
N VAL A 14 26.02 -24.65 -32.42
CA VAL A 14 25.04 -24.86 -31.32
C VAL A 14 24.73 -23.50 -30.71
N ILE A 15 23.57 -22.95 -31.04
CA ILE A 15 23.00 -21.77 -30.35
C ILE A 15 22.46 -22.29 -29.03
N CYS A 16 23.23 -22.14 -27.94
CA CYS A 16 22.69 -22.24 -26.59
C CYS A 16 21.81 -21.00 -26.33
N GLY A 17 20.51 -21.14 -26.52
CA GLY A 17 19.53 -20.16 -26.00
C GLY A 17 19.57 -20.20 -24.48
N PHE A 18 20.11 -19.16 -23.88
CA PHE A 18 19.87 -18.91 -22.44
C PHE A 18 18.44 -18.46 -22.33
N ALA A 19 17.56 -19.35 -21.91
CA ALA A 19 16.26 -18.95 -21.36
C ALA A 19 16.56 -18.25 -20.02
N THR A 20 16.50 -16.93 -20.00
CA THR A 20 16.42 -16.18 -18.75
C THR A 20 15.05 -16.48 -18.16
N THR A 21 14.98 -17.48 -17.29
CA THR A 21 13.87 -17.59 -16.36
C THR A 21 13.99 -16.38 -15.44
N THR A 22 13.13 -15.38 -15.61
CA THR A 22 12.86 -14.41 -14.55
C THR A 22 12.44 -15.24 -13.34
N ALA A 23 13.29 -15.30 -12.33
CA ALA A 23 12.90 -15.87 -11.05
C ALA A 23 11.74 -15.02 -10.54
N VAL A 24 10.53 -15.57 -10.50
CA VAL A 24 9.44 -15.01 -9.70
C VAL A 24 10.00 -14.97 -8.28
N ALA A 25 9.94 -13.81 -7.64
CA ALA A 25 10.40 -13.65 -6.26
C ALA A 25 9.69 -14.71 -5.42
N ASP A 26 10.48 -15.46 -4.66
CA ASP A 26 9.94 -16.52 -3.80
C ASP A 26 9.32 -15.80 -2.60
N LEU A 27 7.98 -15.79 -2.51
CA LEU A 27 7.25 -15.15 -1.41
C LEU A 27 7.67 -15.82 -0.09
N GLN A 28 8.08 -15.03 0.90
CA GLN A 28 8.48 -15.53 2.22
C GLN A 28 7.31 -16.08 3.05
N GLN A 29 6.09 -15.68 2.71
CA GLN A 29 4.86 -16.24 3.26
C GLN A 29 4.08 -16.98 2.17
N ASP A 30 3.10 -17.76 2.59
CA ASP A 30 2.18 -18.39 1.68
C ASP A 30 1.45 -17.30 0.86
N SER A 31 1.44 -17.43 -0.47
CA SER A 31 0.79 -16.47 -1.37
C SER A 31 -0.68 -16.26 -1.05
N ASP A 32 -1.35 -17.28 -0.51
CA ASP A 32 -2.73 -17.24 -0.06
C ASP A 32 -2.93 -16.30 1.13
N GLN A 33 -1.89 -15.95 1.87
CA GLN A 33 -1.98 -15.06 3.03
C GLN A 33 -1.78 -13.57 2.70
N LEU A 34 -1.23 -13.25 1.53
CA LEU A 34 -0.98 -11.87 1.14
C LEU A 34 -1.69 -11.48 -0.17
N ILE A 35 -1.40 -12.18 -1.27
CA ILE A 35 -1.88 -11.78 -2.61
C ILE A 35 -3.26 -12.37 -2.90
N ALA A 36 -3.49 -13.61 -2.47
CA ALA A 36 -4.74 -14.35 -2.65
C ALA A 36 -5.32 -14.73 -1.29
N GLY A 37 -5.15 -13.87 -0.29
CA GLY A 37 -5.39 -14.18 1.10
C GLY A 37 -6.84 -14.38 1.48
N GLU A 38 -7.06 -15.25 2.44
CA GLU A 38 -8.34 -15.43 3.11
C GLU A 38 -8.60 -14.32 4.14
N LEU A 39 -7.64 -13.42 4.36
CA LEU A 39 -7.68 -12.41 5.41
C LEU A 39 -8.19 -11.09 4.86
N MET A 40 -9.17 -10.52 5.54
CA MET A 40 -9.43 -9.10 5.49
C MET A 40 -8.35 -8.43 6.35
N ALA A 41 -7.34 -7.88 5.71
CA ALA A 41 -6.29 -7.09 6.33
C ALA A 41 -6.76 -5.66 6.61
N ILE A 42 -5.97 -4.86 7.32
CA ILE A 42 -6.38 -3.50 7.69
C ILE A 42 -5.22 -2.51 7.63
N ALA A 43 -5.50 -1.30 7.16
CA ALA A 43 -4.58 -0.17 7.24
C ALA A 43 -4.51 0.34 8.69
N TYR A 44 -3.29 0.63 9.19
CA TYR A 44 -3.05 1.05 10.56
C TYR A 44 -1.94 2.11 10.63
N SER A 45 -2.20 3.20 11.32
CA SER A 45 -1.21 4.22 11.65
C SER A 45 -1.22 4.63 13.14
N GLY A 46 -2.35 4.44 13.85
CA GLY A 46 -2.45 4.45 15.32
C GLY A 46 -2.50 5.83 15.98
N PHE A 47 -2.48 6.93 15.24
CA PHE A 47 -2.50 8.29 15.82
C PHE A 47 -3.84 8.62 16.46
N ARG A 48 -3.78 9.16 17.70
CA ARG A 48 -4.93 9.56 18.51
C ARG A 48 -5.14 11.07 18.47
N GLU A 49 -6.07 11.56 19.27
CA GLU A 49 -6.32 12.99 19.40
C GLU A 49 -5.05 13.76 19.81
N GLY A 50 -4.66 14.77 19.02
CA GLY A 50 -3.45 15.56 19.21
C GLY A 50 -2.15 14.87 18.80
N GLN A 51 -2.21 13.66 18.23
CA GLN A 51 -1.07 12.93 17.66
C GLN A 51 -1.11 12.98 16.13
N HIS A 52 0.05 12.94 15.49
CA HIS A 52 0.20 13.01 14.04
C HIS A 52 1.59 12.55 13.58
N PRO A 53 1.74 12.06 12.34
CA PRO A 53 3.07 11.80 11.78
C PRO A 53 3.86 13.12 11.60
N ASP A 54 5.14 13.00 11.31
CA ASP A 54 5.95 14.17 10.93
C ASP A 54 5.46 14.73 9.59
N ARG A 55 5.09 16.00 9.61
CA ARG A 55 4.65 16.76 8.44
C ARG A 55 5.51 18.03 8.25
N GLY A 56 6.76 17.98 8.68
CA GLY A 56 7.72 19.06 8.61
C GLY A 56 7.98 19.78 9.94
N ASP A 57 7.09 19.60 10.93
CA ASP A 57 7.17 20.22 12.27
C ASP A 57 7.53 19.19 13.38
N GLY A 58 7.86 17.97 13.00
CA GLY A 58 8.08 16.82 13.89
C GLY A 58 6.82 16.00 14.13
N ALA A 59 7.00 14.74 14.51
CA ALA A 59 5.91 13.83 14.84
C ALA A 59 5.44 13.99 16.28
N ALA A 60 4.14 13.77 16.53
CA ALA A 60 3.57 13.52 17.85
C ALA A 60 3.12 12.06 17.92
N ASN A 61 4.07 11.14 18.16
CA ASN A 61 3.83 9.71 18.10
C ASN A 61 3.00 9.20 19.30
N PRO A 62 2.19 8.13 19.11
CA PRO A 62 1.62 7.37 20.20
C PRO A 62 2.70 6.80 21.12
N SER A 63 2.36 6.62 22.41
CA SER A 63 3.20 5.89 23.37
C SER A 63 3.19 4.39 23.06
N ASP A 64 4.18 3.66 23.63
CA ASP A 64 4.25 2.20 23.54
C ASP A 64 2.96 1.52 24.05
N ASP A 65 2.41 2.01 25.16
CA ASP A 65 1.16 1.47 25.75
C ASP A 65 -0.04 1.67 24.80
N GLU A 66 -0.10 2.81 24.11
CA GLU A 66 -1.16 3.12 23.14
C GLU A 66 -1.04 2.26 21.87
N ILE A 67 0.17 2.05 21.35
CA ILE A 67 0.41 1.17 20.21
C ILE A 67 0.08 -0.27 20.58
N LEU A 68 0.49 -0.73 21.76
CA LEU A 68 0.21 -2.08 22.24
C LEU A 68 -1.30 -2.32 22.37
N GLU A 69 -2.04 -1.38 22.98
CA GLU A 69 -3.51 -1.44 23.05
C GLU A 69 -4.14 -1.59 21.67
N ASP A 70 -3.70 -0.81 20.69
CA ASP A 70 -4.20 -0.88 19.32
C ASP A 70 -3.94 -2.25 18.68
N LEU A 71 -2.74 -2.78 18.82
CA LEU A 71 -2.34 -4.09 18.28
C LEU A 71 -3.13 -5.24 18.93
N GLU A 72 -3.38 -5.16 20.24
CA GLU A 72 -4.20 -6.13 20.98
C GLU A 72 -5.66 -6.09 20.49
N ILE A 73 -6.25 -4.91 20.33
CA ILE A 73 -7.60 -4.74 19.76
C ILE A 73 -7.69 -5.38 18.37
N LEU A 74 -6.71 -5.12 17.50
CA LEU A 74 -6.70 -5.68 16.15
C LEU A 74 -6.57 -7.22 16.17
N ALA A 75 -5.71 -7.76 17.03
CA ALA A 75 -5.55 -9.20 17.20
C ALA A 75 -6.83 -9.87 17.74
N GLU A 76 -7.50 -9.27 18.74
CA GLU A 76 -8.77 -9.75 19.30
C GLU A 76 -9.88 -9.80 18.25
N HIS A 77 -9.89 -8.88 17.28
CA HIS A 77 -10.82 -8.84 16.16
C HIS A 77 -10.37 -9.68 14.94
N ASN A 78 -9.33 -10.52 15.12
CA ASN A 78 -8.78 -11.43 14.11
C ASN A 78 -8.14 -10.75 12.89
N PHE A 79 -7.66 -9.51 13.02
CA PHE A 79 -6.77 -8.94 12.03
C PHE A 79 -5.37 -9.53 12.19
N LYS A 80 -4.94 -10.31 11.20
CA LYS A 80 -3.65 -11.02 11.20
C LYS A 80 -2.62 -10.37 10.28
N LEU A 81 -3.03 -9.35 9.54
CA LEU A 81 -2.19 -8.60 8.62
C LEU A 81 -2.58 -7.13 8.68
N ILE A 82 -1.60 -6.28 8.98
CA ILE A 82 -1.78 -4.82 8.96
C ILE A 82 -0.86 -4.18 7.92
N ARG A 83 -1.24 -3.01 7.43
CA ARG A 83 -0.40 -2.16 6.59
C ARG A 83 0.04 -0.94 7.37
N LEU A 84 1.35 -0.72 7.43
CA LEU A 84 1.99 0.50 7.90
C LEU A 84 2.38 1.37 6.70
N TYR A 85 2.46 2.68 6.88
CA TYR A 85 2.61 3.63 5.78
C TYR A 85 4.04 4.13 5.59
N ASP A 86 4.86 4.11 6.64
CA ASP A 86 6.22 4.63 6.64
C ASP A 86 7.19 3.71 7.40
N SER A 87 8.47 4.07 7.41
CA SER A 87 9.52 3.42 8.19
C SER A 87 9.95 4.26 9.41
N GLY A 88 9.11 5.19 9.84
CA GLY A 88 9.35 6.09 10.96
C GLY A 88 9.31 5.42 12.32
N GLU A 89 9.37 6.24 13.36
CA GLU A 89 9.43 5.74 14.74
C GLU A 89 8.18 4.99 15.16
N ASN A 90 6.98 5.48 14.78
CA ASN A 90 5.72 4.81 15.09
C ASN A 90 5.69 3.39 14.51
N SER A 91 6.02 3.24 13.23
CA SER A 91 6.07 1.95 12.55
C SER A 91 7.13 1.01 13.13
N ARG A 92 8.31 1.54 13.48
CA ARG A 92 9.37 0.79 14.16
C ARG A 92 8.89 0.25 15.50
N ARG A 93 8.24 1.10 16.33
CA ARG A 93 7.72 0.67 17.63
C ARG A 93 6.62 -0.37 17.50
N ALA A 94 5.73 -0.25 16.51
CA ALA A 94 4.73 -1.28 16.24
C ALA A 94 5.38 -2.65 15.96
N LEU A 95 6.43 -2.69 15.12
CA LEU A 95 7.16 -3.93 14.81
C LEU A 95 7.86 -4.51 16.07
N GLU A 96 8.49 -3.65 16.88
CA GLU A 96 9.14 -4.06 18.14
C GLU A 96 8.13 -4.64 19.12
N LEU A 97 6.97 -4.00 19.33
CA LEU A 97 5.92 -4.48 20.23
C LEU A 97 5.27 -5.78 19.74
N ILE A 98 5.04 -5.94 18.42
CA ILE A 98 4.59 -7.20 17.85
C ILE A 98 5.57 -8.32 18.20
N GLN A 99 6.89 -8.07 18.11
CA GLN A 99 7.91 -9.05 18.43
C GLN A 99 8.04 -9.29 19.95
N GLU A 100 8.05 -8.23 20.76
CA GLU A 100 8.21 -8.29 22.21
C GLU A 100 7.07 -9.04 22.92
N HIS A 101 5.85 -8.91 22.39
CA HIS A 101 4.63 -9.47 22.97
C HIS A 101 4.10 -10.70 22.21
N ASP A 102 4.83 -11.22 21.22
CA ASP A 102 4.41 -12.35 20.38
C ASP A 102 2.99 -12.16 19.78
N ILE A 103 2.64 -10.94 19.36
CA ILE A 103 1.33 -10.64 18.79
C ILE A 103 1.19 -11.33 17.42
N PRO A 104 0.11 -12.08 17.15
CA PRO A 104 -0.02 -12.86 15.92
C PRO A 104 -0.43 -12.01 14.72
N ILE A 105 0.28 -10.91 14.49
CA ILE A 105 0.06 -9.96 13.40
C ILE A 105 1.30 -9.93 12.51
N LYS A 106 1.09 -9.97 11.19
CA LYS A 106 2.08 -9.73 10.15
C LYS A 106 1.90 -8.33 9.59
N VAL A 107 2.92 -7.83 8.90
CA VAL A 107 2.98 -6.44 8.45
C VAL A 107 3.34 -6.35 6.98
N LEU A 108 2.57 -5.58 6.22
CA LEU A 108 3.01 -4.94 4.99
C LEU A 108 3.59 -3.58 5.38
N LEU A 109 4.92 -3.46 5.27
CA LEU A 109 5.65 -2.27 5.69
C LEU A 109 5.70 -1.24 4.58
N GLY A 110 5.21 -0.02 4.84
CA GLY A 110 5.30 1.12 3.95
C GLY A 110 6.65 1.84 4.02
N MET A 111 6.93 2.56 2.95
CA MET A 111 7.99 3.57 2.85
C MET A 111 7.32 4.80 2.25
N TRP A 112 7.08 5.82 3.05
CA TRP A 112 6.46 7.06 2.59
C TRP A 112 7.45 7.86 1.74
N LEU A 113 7.00 8.35 0.59
CA LEU A 113 7.80 9.18 -0.29
C LEU A 113 7.24 10.60 -0.32
N GLU A 114 8.08 11.58 0.01
CA GLU A 114 7.78 13.00 -0.15
C GLU A 114 7.95 13.45 -1.60
N ALA A 115 7.34 14.60 -1.94
CA ALA A 115 7.38 15.14 -3.29
C ALA A 115 8.81 15.32 -3.82
N GLU A 116 9.08 14.76 -5.00
CA GLU A 116 10.28 15.04 -5.79
C GLU A 116 9.95 15.81 -7.09
N PHE A 117 8.67 16.10 -7.28
CA PHE A 117 8.14 16.87 -8.39
C PHE A 117 6.99 17.75 -7.91
N SER A 118 7.01 19.03 -8.32
CA SER A 118 5.91 19.95 -7.99
C SER A 118 4.81 19.84 -9.03
N ASN A 119 3.68 19.24 -8.65
CA ASN A 119 2.49 19.09 -9.49
C ASN A 119 1.36 20.07 -9.13
N HIS A 120 1.70 21.27 -8.67
CA HIS A 120 0.75 22.30 -8.22
C HIS A 120 -0.34 22.66 -9.24
N GLU A 121 -0.12 22.40 -10.53
CA GLU A 121 -1.14 22.59 -11.56
C GLU A 121 -2.24 21.49 -11.56
N GLY A 122 -1.92 20.30 -11.03
CA GLY A 122 -2.84 19.16 -10.91
C GLY A 122 -3.44 18.99 -9.51
N CYS A 123 -2.71 19.38 -8.48
CA CYS A 123 -3.10 19.25 -7.08
C CYS A 123 -3.81 20.52 -6.57
N SER A 124 -5.10 20.45 -6.31
CA SER A 124 -5.94 21.63 -5.98
C SER A 124 -5.63 22.28 -4.63
N TRP A 125 -4.99 21.57 -3.71
CA TRP A 125 -4.57 22.11 -2.41
C TRP A 125 -3.11 22.54 -2.35
N LEU A 126 -2.31 22.24 -3.36
CA LEU A 126 -0.95 22.75 -3.51
C LEU A 126 -1.00 24.10 -4.28
N LEU A 127 -1.22 25.18 -3.56
CA LEU A 127 -1.51 26.49 -4.15
C LEU A 127 -0.34 27.14 -4.86
N GLU A 128 0.89 26.79 -4.49
CA GLU A 128 2.12 27.34 -5.05
C GLU A 128 3.08 26.17 -5.39
N PRO A 129 3.99 26.38 -6.36
CA PRO A 129 4.99 25.36 -6.66
C PRO A 129 5.88 25.05 -5.45
N ILE A 130 6.18 23.76 -5.23
CA ILE A 130 7.17 23.35 -4.24
C ILE A 130 8.54 23.87 -4.69
N PRO A 131 9.30 24.58 -3.83
CA PRO A 131 10.63 25.10 -4.18
C PRO A 131 11.62 24.00 -4.54
N ASP A 132 12.49 24.21 -5.52
CA ASP A 132 13.52 23.24 -5.93
C ASP A 132 14.38 22.76 -4.75
N SER A 133 14.71 23.66 -3.80
CA SER A 133 15.49 23.31 -2.61
C SER A 133 14.76 22.36 -1.65
N GLU A 134 13.45 22.39 -1.63
CA GLU A 134 12.60 21.48 -0.87
C GLU A 134 12.50 20.12 -1.58
N LEU A 135 12.32 20.12 -2.90
CA LEU A 135 12.34 18.89 -3.70
C LEU A 135 13.69 18.16 -3.59
N GLU A 136 14.81 18.90 -3.58
CA GLU A 136 16.14 18.31 -3.33
C GLU A 136 16.26 17.73 -1.90
N ALA A 137 15.72 18.40 -0.89
CA ALA A 137 15.71 17.91 0.48
C ALA A 137 14.83 16.65 0.62
N ASN A 138 13.68 16.63 -0.03
CA ASN A 138 12.76 15.50 -0.08
C ASN A 138 13.40 14.27 -0.74
N THR A 139 14.14 14.44 -1.83
CA THR A 139 14.89 13.34 -2.47
C THR A 139 15.88 12.70 -1.50
N LEU A 140 16.56 13.50 -0.67
CA LEU A 140 17.45 12.97 0.36
C LEU A 140 16.69 12.27 1.50
N ALA A 141 15.53 12.82 1.91
CA ALA A 141 14.67 12.23 2.92
C ALA A 141 14.10 10.89 2.42
N ASN A 142 13.65 10.80 1.17
CA ASN A 142 13.17 9.58 0.53
C ASN A 142 14.25 8.48 0.51
N ALA A 143 15.48 8.85 0.16
CA ALA A 143 16.60 7.90 0.20
C ALA A 143 16.89 7.37 1.63
N GLN A 144 16.64 8.18 2.66
CA GLN A 144 16.78 7.76 4.06
C GLN A 144 15.59 6.90 4.49
N GLU A 145 14.37 7.27 4.08
CA GLU A 145 13.16 6.50 4.32
C GLU A 145 13.30 5.08 3.76
N VAL A 146 13.66 4.97 2.50
CA VAL A 146 13.89 3.67 1.83
C VAL A 146 14.97 2.86 2.55
N ARG A 147 16.05 3.48 3.01
CA ARG A 147 17.09 2.78 3.77
C ARG A 147 16.56 2.26 5.10
N ARG A 148 15.82 3.09 5.87
CA ARG A 148 15.22 2.66 7.14
C ARG A 148 14.24 1.50 6.93
N GLY A 149 13.39 1.60 5.90
CA GLY A 149 12.46 0.52 5.56
C GLY A 149 13.14 -0.79 5.20
N ILE A 150 14.24 -0.74 4.43
CA ILE A 150 15.08 -1.92 4.17
C ILE A 150 15.64 -2.52 5.46
N ASP A 151 16.16 -1.68 6.35
CA ASP A 151 16.74 -2.14 7.62
C ASP A 151 15.67 -2.78 8.51
N LEU A 152 14.46 -2.18 8.61
CA LEU A 152 13.33 -2.75 9.35
C LEU A 152 12.82 -4.06 8.72
N ALA A 153 12.65 -4.12 7.40
CA ALA A 153 12.21 -5.33 6.71
C ALA A 153 13.16 -6.51 6.94
N ARG A 154 14.47 -6.25 7.03
CA ARG A 154 15.49 -7.26 7.32
C ARG A 154 15.57 -7.63 8.80
N GLN A 155 15.40 -6.65 9.70
CA GLN A 155 15.43 -6.87 11.15
C GLN A 155 14.20 -7.68 11.62
N PHE A 156 13.04 -7.43 11.05
CA PHE A 156 11.77 -8.05 11.40
C PHE A 156 11.25 -8.98 10.28
N ASP A 157 12.15 -9.75 9.66
CA ASP A 157 11.87 -10.60 8.50
C ASP A 157 10.77 -11.66 8.75
N SER A 158 10.60 -12.08 10.01
CA SER A 158 9.53 -12.99 10.41
C SER A 158 8.17 -12.32 10.58
N ILE A 159 8.11 -10.98 10.64
CA ILE A 159 6.90 -10.18 10.86
C ILE A 159 6.52 -9.44 9.56
N VAL A 160 7.49 -8.76 8.94
CA VAL A 160 7.29 -8.05 7.67
C VAL A 160 7.22 -9.06 6.53
N VAL A 161 6.04 -9.21 5.95
CA VAL A 161 5.76 -10.19 4.89
C VAL A 161 5.76 -9.61 3.49
N ALA A 162 5.68 -8.29 3.36
CA ALA A 162 5.80 -7.56 2.11
C ALA A 162 6.23 -6.11 2.38
N VAL A 163 6.73 -5.42 1.36
CA VAL A 163 7.15 -4.02 1.42
C VAL A 163 6.43 -3.21 0.34
N ASN A 164 5.89 -2.05 0.73
CA ASN A 164 5.26 -1.09 -0.16
C ASN A 164 6.12 0.16 -0.29
N VAL A 165 6.49 0.55 -1.50
CA VAL A 165 7.38 1.70 -1.79
C VAL A 165 6.58 2.85 -2.37
N GLY A 166 6.24 3.82 -1.54
CA GLY A 166 5.37 4.95 -1.89
C GLY A 166 3.89 4.64 -1.72
N ASN A 167 3.12 5.68 -1.48
CA ASN A 167 1.67 5.64 -1.34
C ASN A 167 1.07 6.78 -2.17
N GLU A 168 0.32 6.45 -3.22
CA GLU A 168 -0.27 7.44 -4.15
C GLU A 168 0.71 8.53 -4.61
N ALA A 169 1.97 8.13 -4.79
CA ALA A 169 3.05 9.03 -5.18
C ALA A 169 3.12 9.29 -6.70
N LEU A 170 2.22 8.70 -7.48
CA LEU A 170 2.23 8.76 -8.94
C LEU A 170 0.98 9.41 -9.53
N VAL A 171 -0.03 9.72 -8.69
CA VAL A 171 -1.24 10.42 -9.10
C VAL A 171 -1.07 11.93 -9.01
N ASP A 172 -1.67 12.67 -9.95
CA ASP A 172 -1.47 14.11 -10.11
C ASP A 172 -2.29 14.97 -9.13
N TRP A 173 -3.26 14.39 -8.44
CA TRP A 173 -4.04 15.11 -7.42
C TRP A 173 -3.39 15.15 -6.04
N ASN A 174 -2.30 14.40 -5.79
CA ASN A 174 -1.59 14.37 -4.51
C ASN A 174 -0.46 15.41 -4.46
N ASP A 175 -0.12 15.90 -3.27
CA ASP A 175 0.92 16.93 -3.03
C ASP A 175 2.34 16.36 -2.87
N HIS A 176 2.49 15.04 -2.91
CA HIS A 176 3.78 14.34 -2.76
C HIS A 176 4.13 13.48 -3.99
N MET A 177 3.96 14.04 -5.17
CA MET A 177 4.24 13.33 -6.42
C MET A 177 5.74 13.09 -6.62
N VAL A 178 6.08 11.85 -7.01
CA VAL A 178 7.46 11.42 -7.32
C VAL A 178 7.55 11.00 -8.78
N PRO A 179 8.59 11.37 -9.52
CA PRO A 179 8.78 10.90 -10.89
C PRO A 179 8.83 9.36 -10.96
N LEU A 180 8.10 8.76 -11.90
CA LEU A 180 8.01 7.29 -12.06
C LEU A 180 9.38 6.60 -12.09
N GLU A 181 10.38 7.19 -12.76
CA GLU A 181 11.73 6.63 -12.81
C GLU A 181 12.38 6.54 -11.42
N ASN A 182 12.12 7.52 -10.54
CA ASN A 182 12.65 7.52 -9.19
C ASN A 182 11.97 6.44 -8.33
N VAL A 183 10.64 6.28 -8.44
CA VAL A 183 9.90 5.19 -7.78
C VAL A 183 10.44 3.83 -8.23
N ILE A 184 10.64 3.62 -9.53
CA ILE A 184 11.24 2.40 -10.08
C ILE A 184 12.65 2.15 -9.49
N ASN A 185 13.46 3.19 -9.35
CA ASN A 185 14.79 3.06 -8.77
C ASN A 185 14.74 2.67 -7.28
N TYR A 186 13.80 3.24 -6.51
CA TYR A 186 13.56 2.84 -5.12
C TYR A 186 13.07 1.39 -5.02
N VAL A 187 12.12 0.97 -5.85
CA VAL A 187 11.65 -0.43 -5.92
C VAL A 187 12.81 -1.39 -6.18
N ARG A 188 13.65 -1.11 -7.19
CA ARG A 188 14.82 -1.94 -7.51
C ARG A 188 15.82 -2.03 -6.36
N LEU A 189 16.04 -0.90 -5.65
CA LEU A 189 16.91 -0.87 -4.47
C LEU A 189 16.38 -1.78 -3.37
N VAL A 190 15.08 -1.69 -3.05
CA VAL A 190 14.44 -2.51 -2.04
C VAL A 190 14.47 -3.99 -2.43
N LYS A 191 14.10 -4.35 -3.66
CA LYS A 191 14.15 -5.73 -4.16
C LYS A 191 15.54 -6.34 -4.12
N THR A 192 16.57 -5.54 -4.31
CA THR A 192 17.97 -6.03 -4.23
C THR A 192 18.42 -6.26 -2.79
N ALA A 193 17.84 -5.53 -1.84
CA ALA A 193 18.27 -5.48 -0.45
C ALA A 193 17.42 -6.35 0.49
N THR A 194 16.22 -6.75 0.11
CA THR A 194 15.27 -7.53 0.94
C THR A 194 14.87 -8.82 0.25
N ASN A 195 14.25 -9.73 0.98
CA ASN A 195 13.69 -10.97 0.42
C ASN A 195 12.16 -10.95 0.36
N GLN A 196 11.53 -9.96 0.97
CA GLN A 196 10.09 -9.78 0.92
C GLN A 196 9.65 -9.36 -0.48
N PRO A 197 8.44 -9.75 -0.92
CA PRO A 197 7.84 -9.22 -2.14
C PRO A 197 7.61 -7.71 -2.00
N VAL A 198 7.84 -6.99 -3.10
CA VAL A 198 7.80 -5.53 -3.16
C VAL A 198 6.67 -5.06 -4.08
N THR A 199 5.91 -4.10 -3.62
CA THR A 199 4.84 -3.42 -4.36
C THR A 199 4.95 -1.91 -4.27
N VAL A 200 4.08 -1.23 -5.02
CA VAL A 200 3.75 0.19 -4.89
C VAL A 200 2.23 0.29 -4.75
N ALA A 201 1.77 1.14 -3.83
CA ALA A 201 0.36 1.40 -3.63
C ALA A 201 -0.05 2.67 -4.38
N ASP A 202 -0.95 2.54 -5.33
CA ASP A 202 -1.47 3.68 -6.08
C ASP A 202 -2.89 3.44 -6.57
N ASN A 203 -3.54 4.47 -7.09
CA ASN A 203 -4.89 4.40 -7.60
C ASN A 203 -5.01 3.42 -8.78
N TYR A 204 -6.11 2.67 -8.84
CA TYR A 204 -6.36 1.67 -9.88
C TYR A 204 -6.34 2.24 -11.30
N GLU A 205 -6.80 3.49 -11.51
CA GLU A 205 -6.78 4.13 -12.83
C GLU A 205 -5.36 4.47 -13.29
N TRP A 206 -4.50 4.88 -12.35
CA TRP A 206 -3.09 5.09 -12.66
C TRP A 206 -2.44 3.79 -13.16
N TRP A 207 -2.67 2.68 -12.46
CA TRP A 207 -2.16 1.37 -12.89
C TRP A 207 -2.62 0.98 -14.28
N ILE A 208 -3.90 1.22 -14.62
CA ILE A 208 -4.46 0.93 -15.95
C ILE A 208 -3.81 1.80 -17.04
N ARG A 209 -3.63 3.08 -16.76
CA ARG A 209 -3.21 4.06 -17.78
C ARG A 209 -1.70 4.07 -17.99
N ASP A 210 -0.92 4.10 -16.89
CA ASP A 210 0.51 4.40 -16.90
C ASP A 210 1.35 3.32 -16.20
N GLY A 211 0.74 2.32 -15.55
CA GLY A 211 1.40 1.39 -14.64
C GLY A 211 2.28 0.33 -15.29
N ALA A 212 2.22 0.09 -16.60
CA ALA A 212 2.93 -1.02 -17.24
C ALA A 212 4.46 -1.02 -17.01
N PRO A 213 5.20 0.10 -17.03
CA PRO A 213 6.63 0.10 -16.72
C PRO A 213 6.93 -0.31 -15.27
N LEU A 214 6.10 0.11 -14.31
CA LEU A 214 6.26 -0.21 -12.89
C LEU A 214 5.81 -1.65 -12.58
N ALA A 215 4.77 -2.13 -13.25
CA ALA A 215 4.30 -3.51 -13.12
C ALA A 215 5.37 -4.55 -13.46
N ALA A 216 6.30 -4.21 -14.36
CA ALA A 216 7.44 -5.06 -14.71
C ALA A 216 8.52 -5.14 -13.60
N GLU A 217 8.46 -4.25 -12.62
CA GLU A 217 9.46 -4.13 -11.54
C GLU A 217 8.97 -4.65 -10.19
N VAL A 218 7.66 -4.57 -9.93
CA VAL A 218 7.07 -5.02 -8.66
C VAL A 218 6.69 -6.50 -8.70
N ASP A 219 6.47 -7.10 -7.53
CA ASP A 219 6.07 -8.50 -7.40
C ASP A 219 4.55 -8.68 -7.46
N PHE A 220 3.81 -7.66 -7.10
CA PHE A 220 2.36 -7.56 -7.24
C PHE A 220 1.92 -6.09 -7.30
N LEU A 221 0.72 -5.84 -7.82
CA LEU A 221 0.15 -4.49 -7.91
C LEU A 221 -0.64 -4.18 -6.65
N GLY A 222 -0.35 -3.06 -6.00
CA GLY A 222 -1.13 -2.53 -4.89
C GLY A 222 -2.12 -1.48 -5.39
N ILE A 223 -3.42 -1.77 -5.38
CA ILE A 223 -4.41 -0.81 -5.88
C ILE A 223 -5.23 -0.18 -4.76
N HIS A 224 -5.60 1.08 -4.97
CA HIS A 224 -6.60 1.78 -4.16
C HIS A 224 -7.90 1.93 -4.94
N THR A 225 -9.03 1.73 -4.29
CA THR A 225 -10.36 1.87 -4.88
C THR A 225 -11.38 2.30 -3.83
N TYR A 226 -11.99 3.47 -4.03
CA TYR A 226 -12.88 4.12 -3.07
C TYR A 226 -14.22 4.46 -3.71
N PRO A 227 -15.24 3.57 -3.63
CA PRO A 227 -16.54 3.81 -4.24
C PRO A 227 -17.19 5.12 -3.77
N ALA A 228 -17.01 5.50 -2.49
CA ALA A 228 -17.64 6.69 -1.94
C ALA A 228 -17.11 8.00 -2.55
N TRP A 229 -15.81 8.08 -2.86
CA TRP A 229 -15.23 9.20 -3.59
C TRP A 229 -15.75 9.31 -5.03
N GLU A 230 -16.08 8.18 -5.64
CA GLU A 230 -16.62 8.10 -7.00
C GLU A 230 -18.15 8.15 -7.04
N GLU A 231 -18.75 8.79 -6.04
CA GLU A 231 -20.20 9.04 -5.91
C GLU A 231 -21.08 7.79 -5.96
N LYS A 232 -20.50 6.58 -5.72
CA LYS A 232 -21.27 5.33 -5.71
C LYS A 232 -22.15 5.26 -4.46
N THR A 233 -23.34 4.70 -4.66
CA THR A 233 -24.21 4.27 -3.56
C THR A 233 -23.71 2.97 -2.95
N ILE A 234 -24.19 2.64 -1.77
CA ILE A 234 -23.83 1.37 -1.12
C ILE A 234 -24.25 0.14 -1.96
N ASP A 235 -25.32 0.24 -2.75
CA ASP A 235 -25.77 -0.84 -3.64
C ASP A 235 -24.82 -1.07 -4.83
N GLU A 236 -24.01 -0.09 -5.19
CA GLU A 236 -23.04 -0.13 -6.29
C GLU A 236 -21.61 -0.40 -5.82
N ALA A 237 -21.33 -0.21 -4.51
CA ALA A 237 -19.98 -0.12 -3.97
C ALA A 237 -19.13 -1.36 -4.24
N LEU A 238 -19.62 -2.56 -3.91
CA LEU A 238 -18.88 -3.81 -4.14
C LEU A 238 -18.67 -4.05 -5.65
N THR A 239 -19.70 -3.86 -6.47
CA THR A 239 -19.60 -4.05 -7.92
C THR A 239 -18.53 -3.14 -8.51
N TYR A 240 -18.52 -1.87 -8.12
CA TYR A 240 -17.51 -0.91 -8.53
C TYR A 240 -16.08 -1.34 -8.17
N THR A 241 -15.87 -1.81 -6.93
CA THR A 241 -14.56 -2.33 -6.48
C THR A 241 -14.10 -3.52 -7.31
N ILE A 242 -15.00 -4.47 -7.59
CA ILE A 242 -14.73 -5.65 -8.41
C ILE A 242 -14.38 -5.25 -9.85
N GLU A 243 -15.17 -4.39 -10.46
CA GLU A 243 -14.94 -3.90 -11.83
C GLU A 243 -13.58 -3.20 -11.96
N ASN A 244 -13.18 -2.40 -10.97
CA ASN A 244 -11.87 -1.75 -10.99
C ASN A 244 -10.72 -2.76 -10.94
N MET A 245 -10.83 -3.78 -10.09
CA MET A 245 -9.84 -4.85 -10.04
C MET A 245 -9.79 -5.64 -11.36
N GLU A 246 -10.94 -5.97 -11.94
CA GLU A 246 -11.03 -6.66 -13.25
C GLU A 246 -10.41 -5.82 -14.38
N ARG A 247 -10.61 -4.50 -14.37
CA ARG A 247 -9.99 -3.56 -15.32
C ARG A 247 -8.47 -3.55 -15.20
N VAL A 248 -7.93 -3.57 -13.98
CA VAL A 248 -6.49 -3.66 -13.75
C VAL A 248 -5.95 -5.00 -14.27
N HIS A 249 -6.61 -6.12 -13.96
CA HIS A 249 -6.23 -7.43 -14.50
C HIS A 249 -6.27 -7.50 -16.03
N ALA A 250 -7.25 -6.84 -16.64
CA ALA A 250 -7.34 -6.78 -18.10
C ALA A 250 -6.21 -5.95 -18.74
N ALA A 251 -5.75 -4.89 -18.06
CA ALA A 251 -4.64 -4.05 -18.52
C ALA A 251 -3.27 -4.67 -18.27
N LEU A 252 -3.10 -5.39 -17.14
CA LEU A 252 -1.84 -5.96 -16.64
C LEU A 252 -2.02 -7.43 -16.23
N PRO A 253 -2.33 -8.32 -17.19
CA PRO A 253 -2.81 -9.69 -16.92
C PRO A 253 -1.76 -10.62 -16.28
N ASP A 254 -0.49 -10.30 -16.40
CA ASP A 254 0.61 -11.12 -15.87
C ASP A 254 1.00 -10.76 -14.42
N SER A 255 0.36 -9.74 -13.84
CA SER A 255 0.70 -9.24 -12.50
C SER A 255 -0.38 -9.65 -11.48
N PRO A 256 0.00 -10.26 -10.35
CA PRO A 256 -0.90 -10.43 -9.22
C PRO A 256 -1.37 -9.07 -8.69
N VAL A 257 -2.59 -9.00 -8.14
CA VAL A 257 -3.18 -7.75 -7.61
C VAL A 257 -3.65 -7.96 -6.18
N ALA A 258 -3.34 -7.01 -5.30
CA ALA A 258 -3.95 -6.87 -3.99
C ALA A 258 -4.62 -5.49 -3.88
N ILE A 259 -5.73 -5.40 -3.19
CA ILE A 259 -6.36 -4.11 -2.85
C ILE A 259 -5.69 -3.63 -1.56
N LEU A 260 -4.88 -2.59 -1.65
CA LEU A 260 -4.16 -2.05 -0.49
C LEU A 260 -4.95 -0.96 0.24
N GLU A 261 -5.98 -0.41 -0.41
CA GLU A 261 -6.98 0.43 0.24
C GLU A 261 -8.34 0.28 -0.43
N ALA A 262 -9.34 0.00 0.40
CA ALA A 262 -10.76 0.12 0.10
C ALA A 262 -11.49 0.41 1.40
N GLY A 263 -12.40 1.36 1.43
CA GLY A 263 -13.04 1.78 2.66
C GLY A 263 -14.37 2.48 2.45
N TRP A 264 -15.04 2.79 3.56
CA TRP A 264 -16.29 3.54 3.62
C TRP A 264 -16.30 4.43 4.87
N ALA A 265 -16.31 5.76 4.68
CA ALA A 265 -16.34 6.69 5.80
C ALA A 265 -17.72 6.69 6.49
N THR A 266 -17.71 6.82 7.83
CA THR A 266 -18.94 6.85 8.63
C THR A 266 -19.51 8.25 8.82
N VAL A 267 -18.67 9.27 8.64
CA VAL A 267 -19.02 10.70 8.64
C VAL A 267 -18.25 11.36 7.51
N ALA A 268 -18.93 12.11 6.66
CA ALA A 268 -18.29 12.90 5.61
C ALA A 268 -19.22 13.95 5.06
N ILE A 269 -18.85 15.22 5.13
CA ILE A 269 -19.63 16.28 4.49
C ILE A 269 -19.60 16.16 2.97
N GLU A 270 -18.54 15.56 2.42
CA GLU A 270 -18.34 15.31 0.99
C GLU A 270 -19.31 14.26 0.44
N PHE A 271 -19.74 13.31 1.29
CA PHE A 271 -20.57 12.17 0.87
C PHE A 271 -22.06 12.32 1.28
N GLY A 272 -22.38 13.28 2.17
CA GLY A 272 -23.73 13.47 2.68
C GLY A 272 -24.28 12.21 3.35
N ASP A 273 -25.52 11.83 3.04
CA ASP A 273 -26.21 10.68 3.65
C ASP A 273 -25.56 9.31 3.34
N ARG A 274 -24.63 9.25 2.38
CA ARG A 274 -23.86 8.03 2.08
C ARG A 274 -22.83 7.70 3.18
N ALA A 275 -22.39 8.69 3.97
CA ALA A 275 -21.47 8.47 5.08
C ALA A 275 -22.23 8.09 6.35
N ASN A 276 -22.24 6.82 6.69
CA ASN A 276 -22.89 6.31 7.90
C ASN A 276 -22.33 4.93 8.28
N GLU A 277 -22.54 4.49 9.54
CA GLU A 277 -22.03 3.22 10.05
C GLU A 277 -22.73 1.98 9.44
N GLU A 278 -23.99 2.07 9.04
CA GLU A 278 -24.73 0.97 8.42
C GLU A 278 -24.14 0.63 7.05
N ASP A 279 -23.84 1.64 6.23
CA ASP A 279 -23.24 1.44 4.92
C ASP A 279 -21.78 0.98 5.05
N GLN A 280 -21.00 1.52 6.01
CA GLN A 280 -19.67 1.01 6.31
C GLN A 280 -19.70 -0.48 6.65
N LYS A 281 -20.59 -0.87 7.55
CA LYS A 281 -20.77 -2.26 7.96
C LYS A 281 -21.13 -3.16 6.78
N ARG A 282 -22.08 -2.73 5.94
CA ARG A 282 -22.51 -3.47 4.76
C ARG A 282 -21.33 -3.63 3.78
N TYR A 283 -20.64 -2.54 3.42
CA TYR A 283 -19.51 -2.60 2.49
C TYR A 283 -18.41 -3.50 3.01
N TYR A 284 -18.04 -3.38 4.29
CA TYR A 284 -17.01 -4.22 4.91
C TYR A 284 -17.35 -5.71 4.80
N HIS A 285 -18.59 -6.11 5.12
CA HIS A 285 -18.97 -7.51 5.08
C HIS A 285 -19.08 -8.06 3.66
N GLU A 286 -19.66 -7.31 2.73
CA GLU A 286 -19.77 -7.71 1.33
C GLU A 286 -18.37 -7.85 0.70
N LEU A 287 -17.46 -6.89 0.97
CA LEU A 287 -16.08 -6.91 0.49
C LEU A 287 -15.31 -8.11 1.09
N LYS A 288 -15.46 -8.38 2.37
CA LYS A 288 -14.83 -9.52 3.05
C LYS A 288 -15.33 -10.88 2.49
N GLU A 289 -16.62 -11.01 2.25
CA GLU A 289 -17.21 -12.20 1.64
C GLU A 289 -16.64 -12.44 0.24
N TRP A 290 -16.60 -11.41 -0.58
CA TRP A 290 -16.04 -11.47 -1.92
C TRP A 290 -14.54 -11.79 -1.89
N ALA A 291 -13.75 -11.10 -1.08
CA ALA A 291 -12.31 -11.30 -0.93
C ALA A 291 -12.00 -12.76 -0.53
N THR A 292 -12.76 -13.32 0.40
CA THR A 292 -12.65 -14.72 0.82
C THR A 292 -13.01 -15.69 -0.32
N ALA A 293 -14.09 -15.42 -1.04
CA ALA A 293 -14.56 -16.29 -2.14
C ALA A 293 -13.61 -16.30 -3.34
N THR A 294 -12.90 -15.20 -3.57
CA THR A 294 -11.96 -15.02 -4.70
C THR A 294 -10.49 -15.22 -4.31
N ASN A 295 -10.23 -15.48 -3.03
CA ASN A 295 -8.87 -15.57 -2.48
C ASN A 295 -8.04 -14.31 -2.79
N THR A 296 -8.62 -13.14 -2.55
CA THR A 296 -8.03 -11.82 -2.84
C THR A 296 -7.65 -11.13 -1.53
N THR A 297 -6.43 -10.67 -1.41
CA THR A 297 -6.00 -9.86 -0.26
C THR A 297 -6.56 -8.44 -0.38
N VAL A 298 -7.24 -7.99 0.68
CA VAL A 298 -7.80 -6.65 0.80
C VAL A 298 -7.40 -6.04 2.13
N PHE A 299 -6.83 -4.83 2.10
CA PHE A 299 -6.63 -3.99 3.27
C PHE A 299 -7.78 -3.00 3.37
N PHE A 300 -8.60 -3.16 4.40
CA PHE A 300 -9.66 -2.18 4.64
C PHE A 300 -9.08 -0.88 5.20
N PHE A 301 -9.50 0.22 4.67
CA PHE A 301 -9.12 1.55 5.12
C PHE A 301 -10.24 2.10 6.00
N GLU A 302 -10.04 2.17 7.34
CA GLU A 302 -8.85 1.86 8.12
C GLU A 302 -9.21 1.37 9.54
N ALA A 303 -8.22 1.11 10.38
CA ALA A 303 -8.45 0.59 11.73
C ALA A 303 -9.19 1.58 12.63
N PHE A 304 -8.65 2.76 12.80
CA PHE A 304 -9.12 3.78 13.74
C PHE A 304 -9.39 5.10 13.04
N ASP A 305 -10.36 5.87 13.55
CA ASP A 305 -10.52 7.25 13.13
C ASP A 305 -9.29 8.08 13.48
N GLU A 306 -8.85 8.94 12.55
CA GLU A 306 -7.62 9.71 12.67
C GLU A 306 -7.86 11.22 12.55
N PRO A 307 -8.01 11.95 13.66
CA PRO A 307 -8.36 13.38 13.67
C PRO A 307 -7.36 14.31 12.98
N TRP A 308 -6.10 13.86 12.83
CA TRP A 308 -5.03 14.64 12.21
C TRP A 308 -5.14 14.74 10.68
N LYS A 309 -5.88 13.84 10.03
CA LYS A 309 -6.04 13.79 8.57
C LYS A 309 -6.95 14.91 8.04
N GLY A 310 -6.74 15.30 6.79
CA GLY A 310 -7.55 16.31 6.10
C GLY A 310 -7.44 17.73 6.68
N ASP A 311 -8.36 18.60 6.32
CA ASP A 311 -8.37 20.00 6.79
C ASP A 311 -8.73 20.08 8.29
N PRO A 312 -7.87 20.69 9.14
CA PRO A 312 -8.14 20.84 10.56
C PRO A 312 -9.39 21.69 10.86
N ASN A 313 -9.82 22.53 9.92
CA ASN A 313 -11.02 23.35 10.06
C ASN A 313 -12.32 22.62 9.65
N VAL A 314 -12.20 21.39 9.13
CA VAL A 314 -13.33 20.55 8.68
C VAL A 314 -13.40 19.28 9.54
N PRO A 315 -13.96 19.37 10.76
CA PRO A 315 -13.98 18.21 11.68
C PRO A 315 -14.85 17.05 11.19
N LEU A 316 -15.78 17.31 10.29
CA LEU A 316 -16.67 16.30 9.69
C LEU A 316 -16.24 15.93 8.26
N GLY A 317 -14.99 16.17 7.88
CA GLY A 317 -14.43 15.73 6.60
C GLY A 317 -14.17 14.22 6.58
N ALA A 318 -14.33 13.61 5.43
CA ALA A 318 -14.23 12.17 5.25
C ALA A 318 -12.92 11.58 5.80
N GLU A 319 -11.79 12.26 5.60
CA GLU A 319 -10.46 11.77 5.95
C GLU A 319 -10.28 11.39 7.43
N LYS A 320 -11.13 11.88 8.31
CA LYS A 320 -11.06 11.66 9.76
C LYS A 320 -11.88 10.46 10.24
N HIS A 321 -12.72 9.84 9.39
CA HIS A 321 -13.81 8.98 9.82
C HIS A 321 -13.92 7.64 9.07
N TRP A 322 -12.80 7.14 8.56
CA TRP A 322 -12.75 5.84 7.86
C TRP A 322 -12.63 4.64 8.79
N GLY A 323 -12.23 4.85 10.06
CA GLY A 323 -11.95 3.79 11.02
C GLY A 323 -13.10 2.81 11.24
N LEU A 324 -12.76 1.56 11.51
CA LEU A 324 -13.69 0.57 12.07
C LEU A 324 -13.93 0.78 13.56
N PHE A 325 -13.01 1.49 14.20
CA PHE A 325 -13.10 1.96 15.58
C PHE A 325 -13.01 3.48 15.62
N ASN A 326 -13.65 4.06 16.62
CA ASN A 326 -13.53 5.50 16.90
C ASN A 326 -12.12 5.86 17.38
N VAL A 327 -11.79 7.16 17.43
CA VAL A 327 -10.50 7.65 17.93
C VAL A 327 -10.19 7.20 19.37
N ASP A 328 -11.20 6.99 20.20
CA ASP A 328 -11.12 6.47 21.57
C ASP A 328 -11.09 4.93 21.65
N ARG A 329 -10.92 4.26 20.53
CA ARG A 329 -10.87 2.79 20.37
C ARG A 329 -12.17 2.05 20.63
N THR A 330 -13.25 2.77 20.88
CA THR A 330 -14.58 2.13 20.95
C THR A 330 -15.01 1.59 19.56
N PRO A 331 -15.54 0.37 19.47
CA PRO A 331 -15.93 -0.21 18.20
C PRO A 331 -17.13 0.52 17.57
N LYS A 332 -17.09 0.77 16.28
CA LYS A 332 -18.25 1.18 15.48
C LYS A 332 -19.18 -0.01 15.22
N LEU A 333 -20.30 0.23 14.56
CA LEU A 333 -21.35 -0.78 14.33
C LEU A 333 -20.81 -2.04 13.60
N VAL A 334 -19.82 -1.88 12.74
CA VAL A 334 -19.22 -2.97 11.97
C VAL A 334 -18.48 -3.98 12.86
N MET A 335 -17.95 -3.56 14.01
CA MET A 335 -17.18 -4.37 14.96
C MET A 335 -18.00 -4.84 16.17
N LYS A 336 -19.30 -4.54 16.21
CA LYS A 336 -20.27 -5.00 17.21
C LYS A 336 -21.03 -6.19 16.67
#